data_73987182f29c03dea9985a227afbfa44
#
_entry.id   73987182f29c03dea9985a227afbfa44
#
_cell.length_a   1.000
_cell.length_b   1.000
_cell.length_c   1.000
_cell.angle_alpha   90.00
_cell.angle_beta   90.00
_cell.angle_gamma   90.00
#
_symmetry.space_group_name_H-M   'P 1'
#
loop_
_entity.id
_entity.type
_entity.pdbx_description
1 polymer ?
#
loop_
_entity_poly.entity_id
_entity_poly.type
_entity_poly.pdbx_seq_one_letter_code
_entity_poly.pdbx_strand_id
1 'polypeptide(L)'
;MTKKMGVNAALNLFKTALSIIFPLITYPYISRILGVENLGKINYTASIVGYFSLIAALGISTYAIREGGRIRSNSEKLSHLGNQIFTINILSTVVSYLLLLLVVWLFIPNREYQILICIQSLTIVFATLGVDWINVLFEDFLYITIRSIIIQILSLILMFVLVKTANDLYLYTFISVIGSGISCILNLIYCRKYLKLSLVWKLDLAKHFKPIMVLFSGGLVISIYANSDMLILEWFKGAYYVGLYAVAARVYTILKNLLASIYSVTIPRLSHLFGEQKIDEFKKSYTQILSVVTLILIPMSAGLIVLSREIILFLGGIKFIDATLTLQLLAISLIGAIFGGILTYGLNIPIGRESVNLTGALYGIIVNIGISLLLIPVFKQNGAAVATIASEFFIVLYNFLVVRESGKYIDFVIWRKNLIQALLGFFSIIIIGFGVKLFVTNSLLLIFSITLVGIIVYLLELKLLKNPLLDHILDMVKHKFRRG
;
A
#
# COMPACT_ATOMS: atom_id res chain seq x y z
N MET A 1 2.84 -14.40 28.12
CA MET A 1 3.14 -13.34 27.12
C MET A 1 2.96 -13.81 25.68
N THR A 2 3.49 -14.95 25.28
CA THR A 2 3.46 -15.49 23.90
C THR A 2 2.05 -15.68 23.31
N LYS A 3 1.05 -16.15 24.12
CA LYS A 3 -0.31 -16.38 23.64
C LYS A 3 -1.07 -15.07 23.27
N LYS A 4 -0.85 -13.97 24.01
CA LYS A 4 -1.40 -12.65 23.67
C LYS A 4 -0.77 -12.06 22.41
N MET A 5 0.53 -12.24 22.22
CA MET A 5 1.26 -11.75 21.05
C MET A 5 0.80 -12.45 19.76
N GLY A 6 0.54 -13.76 19.80
CA GLY A 6 -0.01 -14.52 18.67
C GLY A 6 -1.43 -14.10 18.32
N VAL A 7 -2.29 -13.85 19.31
CA VAL A 7 -3.66 -13.34 19.08
C VAL A 7 -3.63 -11.93 18.47
N ASN A 8 -2.80 -11.05 18.99
CA ASN A 8 -2.67 -9.69 18.46
C ASN A 8 -2.16 -9.68 17.00
N ALA A 9 -1.19 -10.53 16.69
CA ALA A 9 -0.71 -10.71 15.31
C ALA A 9 -1.83 -11.22 14.38
N ALA A 10 -2.60 -12.22 14.82
CA ALA A 10 -3.74 -12.75 14.06
C ALA A 10 -4.84 -11.68 13.83
N LEU A 11 -5.16 -10.89 14.86
CA LEU A 11 -6.12 -9.79 14.75
C LEU A 11 -5.65 -8.70 13.77
N ASN A 12 -4.38 -8.36 13.79
CA ASN A 12 -3.81 -7.38 12.85
C ASN A 12 -3.82 -7.91 11.41
N LEU A 13 -3.48 -9.19 11.20
CA LEU A 13 -3.59 -9.84 9.89
C LEU A 13 -5.04 -9.86 9.39
N PHE A 14 -5.99 -10.18 10.26
CA PHE A 14 -7.41 -10.19 9.93
C PHE A 14 -7.92 -8.79 9.56
N LYS A 15 -7.54 -7.75 10.33
CA LYS A 15 -7.83 -6.35 9.99
C LYS A 15 -7.26 -5.98 8.62
N THR A 16 -6.02 -6.37 8.34
CA THR A 16 -5.36 -6.11 7.05
C THR A 16 -6.08 -6.82 5.90
N ALA A 17 -6.47 -8.08 6.08
CA ALA A 17 -7.25 -8.82 5.09
C ALA A 17 -8.59 -8.14 4.79
N LEU A 18 -9.30 -7.68 5.82
CA LEU A 18 -10.55 -6.95 5.66
C LEU A 18 -10.37 -5.62 4.94
N SER A 19 -9.28 -4.90 5.18
CA SER A 19 -8.98 -3.65 4.46
C SER A 19 -8.73 -3.85 2.96
N ILE A 20 -8.45 -5.09 2.54
CA ILE A 20 -8.33 -5.49 1.13
C ILE A 20 -9.68 -5.96 0.58
N ILE A 21 -10.40 -6.80 1.35
CA ILE A 21 -11.66 -7.42 0.93
C ILE A 21 -12.77 -6.36 0.80
N PHE A 22 -12.84 -5.42 1.73
CA PHE A 22 -13.87 -4.38 1.73
C PHE A 22 -13.88 -3.56 0.43
N PRO A 23 -12.76 -3.00 -0.06
CA PRO A 23 -12.73 -2.34 -1.35
C PRO A 23 -13.05 -3.26 -2.53
N LEU A 24 -12.69 -4.53 -2.49
CA LEU A 24 -13.01 -5.49 -3.55
C LEU A 24 -14.51 -5.72 -3.69
N ILE A 25 -15.28 -5.58 -2.61
CA ILE A 25 -16.74 -5.67 -2.62
C ILE A 25 -17.38 -4.34 -3.03
N THR A 26 -16.90 -3.22 -2.48
CA THR A 26 -17.52 -1.91 -2.69
C THR A 26 -17.19 -1.33 -4.06
N TYR A 27 -15.96 -1.52 -4.54
CA TYR A 27 -15.47 -0.88 -5.76
C TYR A 27 -16.27 -1.28 -7.01
N PRO A 28 -16.59 -2.58 -7.25
CA PRO A 28 -17.41 -2.99 -8.39
C PRO A 28 -18.81 -2.36 -8.43
N TYR A 29 -19.41 -2.11 -7.27
CA TYR A 29 -20.70 -1.46 -7.16
C TYR A 29 -20.57 0.04 -7.47
N ILE A 30 -19.69 0.72 -6.77
CA ILE A 30 -19.53 2.17 -6.85
C ILE A 30 -19.03 2.63 -8.21
N SER A 31 -18.10 1.91 -8.83
CA SER A 31 -17.58 2.25 -10.15
C SER A 31 -18.62 2.20 -11.24
N ARG A 32 -19.56 1.23 -11.18
CA ARG A 32 -20.66 1.12 -12.13
C ARG A 32 -21.69 2.22 -11.97
N ILE A 33 -21.94 2.68 -10.74
CA ILE A 33 -22.91 3.74 -10.44
C ILE A 33 -22.34 5.11 -10.76
N LEU A 34 -21.19 5.45 -10.17
CA LEU A 34 -20.62 6.79 -10.31
C LEU A 34 -19.97 7.00 -11.69
N GLY A 35 -19.42 5.94 -12.29
CA GLY A 35 -18.72 6.02 -13.56
C GLY A 35 -17.29 6.52 -13.44
N VAL A 36 -16.59 6.58 -14.58
CA VAL A 36 -15.15 6.85 -14.66
C VAL A 36 -14.80 8.23 -14.14
N GLU A 37 -15.49 9.26 -14.65
CA GLU A 37 -15.18 10.66 -14.38
C GLU A 37 -15.36 11.01 -12.89
N ASN A 38 -16.50 10.60 -12.30
CA ASN A 38 -16.76 10.88 -10.89
C ASN A 38 -15.76 10.17 -9.96
N LEU A 39 -15.37 8.93 -10.30
CA LEU A 39 -14.29 8.27 -9.57
C LEU A 39 -12.95 8.99 -9.74
N GLY A 40 -12.69 9.54 -10.92
CA GLY A 40 -11.52 10.39 -11.17
C GLY A 40 -11.52 11.63 -10.28
N LYS A 41 -12.63 12.36 -10.20
CA LYS A 41 -12.79 13.55 -9.34
C LYS A 41 -12.53 13.21 -7.88
N ILE A 42 -13.07 12.08 -7.39
CA ILE A 42 -12.83 11.61 -6.01
C ILE A 42 -11.36 11.31 -5.76
N ASN A 43 -10.69 10.57 -6.67
CA ASN A 43 -9.30 10.16 -6.47
C ASN A 43 -8.33 11.36 -6.60
N TYR A 44 -8.59 12.29 -7.52
CA TYR A 44 -7.83 13.53 -7.63
C TYR A 44 -7.92 14.37 -6.34
N THR A 45 -9.13 14.63 -5.88
CA THR A 45 -9.34 15.44 -4.66
C THR A 45 -8.82 14.73 -3.42
N ALA A 46 -8.94 13.39 -3.36
CA ALA A 46 -8.33 12.58 -2.30
C ALA A 46 -6.78 12.65 -2.30
N SER A 47 -6.15 12.74 -3.48
CA SER A 47 -4.70 12.90 -3.59
C SER A 47 -4.26 14.25 -3.01
N ILE A 48 -5.00 15.34 -3.28
CA ILE A 48 -4.73 16.65 -2.70
C ILE A 48 -4.86 16.59 -1.17
N VAL A 49 -6.02 16.12 -0.67
CA VAL A 49 -6.26 16.00 0.78
C VAL A 49 -5.22 15.09 1.45
N GLY A 50 -4.73 14.07 0.74
CA GLY A 50 -3.68 13.16 1.20
C GLY A 50 -2.37 13.87 1.56
N TYR A 51 -1.92 14.85 0.77
CA TYR A 51 -0.74 15.66 1.10
C TYR A 51 -0.95 16.49 2.37
N PHE A 52 -2.12 17.10 2.51
CA PHE A 52 -2.42 17.88 3.70
C PHE A 52 -2.66 17.01 4.94
N SER A 53 -3.20 15.81 4.76
CA SER A 53 -3.28 14.80 5.83
C SER A 53 -1.89 14.42 6.35
N LEU A 54 -0.91 14.31 5.46
CA LEU A 54 0.47 14.03 5.85
C LEU A 54 1.09 15.20 6.63
N ILE A 55 0.84 16.47 6.21
CA ILE A 55 1.29 17.65 6.93
C ILE A 55 0.65 17.70 8.34
N ALA A 56 -0.63 17.38 8.46
CA ALA A 56 -1.31 17.30 9.75
C ALA A 56 -0.72 16.19 10.63
N ALA A 57 -0.47 15.01 10.07
CA ALA A 57 0.03 13.87 10.81
C ALA A 57 1.50 14.00 11.26
N LEU A 58 2.37 14.70 10.50
CA LEU A 58 3.80 14.95 10.78
C LEU A 58 4.63 13.70 11.20
N GLY A 59 4.14 12.46 10.97
CA GLY A 59 4.77 11.25 11.51
C GLY A 59 4.60 11.05 13.03
N ILE A 60 3.70 11.80 13.65
CA ILE A 60 3.45 11.84 15.09
C ILE A 60 3.11 10.46 15.67
N SER A 61 2.30 9.66 14.98
CA SER A 61 1.94 8.31 15.45
C SER A 61 3.17 7.44 15.69
N THR A 62 4.10 7.41 14.74
CA THR A 62 5.34 6.61 14.86
C THR A 62 6.23 7.16 15.99
N TYR A 63 6.34 8.47 16.11
CA TYR A 63 7.07 9.13 17.17
C TYR A 63 6.49 8.81 18.55
N ALA A 64 5.16 8.91 18.70
CA ALA A 64 4.43 8.64 19.93
C ALA A 64 4.58 7.20 20.40
N ILE A 65 4.49 6.23 19.47
CA ILE A 65 4.69 4.80 19.79
C ILE A 65 6.13 4.55 20.25
N ARG A 66 7.12 5.13 19.58
CA ARG A 66 8.53 4.94 19.92
C ARG A 66 8.89 5.54 21.28
N GLU A 67 8.57 6.80 21.51
CA GLU A 67 8.92 7.47 22.77
C GLU A 67 8.01 7.03 23.93
N GLY A 68 6.71 6.85 23.65
CA GLY A 68 5.76 6.33 24.64
C GLY A 68 6.10 4.92 25.11
N GLY A 69 6.60 4.07 24.19
CA GLY A 69 7.04 2.71 24.53
C GLY A 69 8.16 2.67 25.58
N ARG A 70 9.08 3.65 25.54
CA ARG A 70 10.20 3.76 26.49
C ARG A 70 9.77 4.15 27.91
N ILE A 71 8.61 4.83 28.05
CA ILE A 71 8.10 5.38 29.32
C ILE A 71 6.74 4.80 29.70
N ARG A 72 6.28 3.73 29.05
CA ARG A 72 4.94 3.15 29.20
C ARG A 72 4.58 2.82 30.66
N SER A 73 5.56 2.44 31.47
CA SER A 73 5.39 2.10 32.90
C SER A 73 5.15 3.31 33.80
N ASN A 74 5.49 4.55 33.35
CA ASN A 74 5.31 5.77 34.11
C ASN A 74 4.14 6.58 33.55
N SER A 75 2.98 6.48 34.21
CA SER A 75 1.73 7.11 33.76
C SER A 75 1.82 8.63 33.68
N GLU A 76 2.54 9.28 34.58
CA GLU A 76 2.69 10.74 34.62
C GLU A 76 3.51 11.24 33.43
N LYS A 77 4.69 10.63 33.19
CA LYS A 77 5.54 10.97 32.04
C LYS A 77 4.84 10.68 30.73
N LEU A 78 4.10 9.57 30.65
CA LEU A 78 3.34 9.19 29.45
C LEU A 78 2.20 10.19 29.20
N SER A 79 1.48 10.63 30.24
CA SER A 79 0.43 11.65 30.13
C SER A 79 1.00 12.99 29.66
N HIS A 80 2.12 13.41 30.23
CA HIS A 80 2.82 14.63 29.79
C HIS A 80 3.25 14.56 28.33
N LEU A 81 3.88 13.46 27.90
CA LEU A 81 4.26 13.24 26.49
C LEU A 81 3.03 13.23 25.57
N GLY A 82 1.97 12.49 25.96
CA GLY A 82 0.74 12.40 25.20
C GLY A 82 0.07 13.75 24.97
N ASN A 83 -0.01 14.58 26.00
CA ASN A 83 -0.59 15.93 25.91
C ASN A 83 0.23 16.84 25.00
N GLN A 84 1.56 16.81 25.09
CA GLN A 84 2.43 17.58 24.20
C GLN A 84 2.27 17.15 22.73
N ILE A 85 2.32 15.86 22.47
CA ILE A 85 2.19 15.29 21.12
C ILE A 85 0.81 15.61 20.54
N PHE A 86 -0.26 15.45 21.34
CA PHE A 86 -1.61 15.76 20.91
C PHE A 86 -1.79 17.26 20.57
N THR A 87 -1.21 18.14 21.38
CA THR A 87 -1.24 19.60 21.10
C THR A 87 -0.46 19.93 19.82
N ILE A 88 0.73 19.35 19.62
CA ILE A 88 1.50 19.51 18.38
C ILE A 88 0.68 19.03 17.17
N ASN A 89 -0.02 17.89 17.29
CA ASN A 89 -0.85 17.35 16.22
C ASN A 89 -2.04 18.24 15.87
N ILE A 90 -2.68 18.86 16.87
CA ILE A 90 -3.75 19.85 16.64
C ILE A 90 -3.19 21.10 15.94
N LEU A 91 -2.05 21.62 16.38
CA LEU A 91 -1.43 22.78 15.75
C LEU A 91 -1.05 22.49 14.30
N SER A 92 -0.44 21.32 14.02
CA SER A 92 -0.11 20.93 12.65
C SER A 92 -1.36 20.73 11.79
N THR A 93 -2.46 20.26 12.37
CA THR A 93 -3.76 20.15 11.70
C THR A 93 -4.30 21.52 11.31
N VAL A 94 -4.24 22.50 12.21
CA VAL A 94 -4.66 23.88 11.91
C VAL A 94 -3.82 24.47 10.78
N VAL A 95 -2.49 24.33 10.86
CA VAL A 95 -1.58 24.79 9.79
C VAL A 95 -1.91 24.10 8.47
N SER A 96 -2.14 22.78 8.49
CA SER A 96 -2.52 22.01 7.31
C SER A 96 -3.82 22.51 6.67
N TYR A 97 -4.84 22.83 7.49
CA TYR A 97 -6.09 23.41 6.99
C TYR A 97 -5.90 24.80 6.38
N LEU A 98 -5.13 25.68 7.02
CA LEU A 98 -4.84 26.99 6.47
C LEU A 98 -4.16 26.92 5.12
N LEU A 99 -3.18 26.00 4.99
CA LEU A 99 -2.50 25.74 3.73
C LEU A 99 -3.44 25.11 2.69
N LEU A 100 -4.30 24.16 3.10
CA LEU A 100 -5.30 23.57 2.20
C LEU A 100 -6.26 24.62 1.66
N LEU A 101 -6.81 25.47 2.52
CA LEU A 101 -7.71 26.56 2.13
C LEU A 101 -7.04 27.53 1.16
N LEU A 102 -5.78 27.89 1.42
CA LEU A 102 -4.99 28.74 0.53
C LEU A 102 -4.81 28.09 -0.86
N VAL A 103 -4.45 26.80 -0.91
CA VAL A 103 -4.28 26.07 -2.19
C VAL A 103 -5.61 25.95 -2.93
N VAL A 104 -6.70 25.62 -2.24
CA VAL A 104 -8.04 25.54 -2.85
C VAL A 104 -8.46 26.89 -3.43
N TRP A 105 -8.24 27.97 -2.69
CA TRP A 105 -8.58 29.32 -3.13
C TRP A 105 -7.78 29.78 -4.36
N LEU A 106 -6.46 29.48 -4.38
CA LEU A 106 -5.57 29.95 -5.45
C LEU A 106 -5.60 29.07 -6.70
N PHE A 107 -5.73 27.76 -6.56
CA PHE A 107 -5.44 26.81 -7.66
C PHE A 107 -6.63 25.95 -8.09
N ILE A 108 -7.75 25.95 -7.33
CA ILE A 108 -8.89 25.09 -7.62
C ILE A 108 -10.15 25.93 -7.84
N PRO A 109 -10.36 26.49 -9.06
CA PRO A 109 -11.53 27.32 -9.33
C PRO A 109 -12.82 26.52 -9.47
N ASN A 110 -12.74 25.20 -9.74
CA ASN A 110 -13.90 24.34 -9.96
C ASN A 110 -14.62 24.06 -8.63
N ARG A 111 -15.87 24.52 -8.53
CA ARG A 111 -16.71 24.42 -7.34
C ARG A 111 -16.98 22.96 -6.92
N GLU A 112 -17.12 22.08 -7.90
CA GLU A 112 -17.34 20.65 -7.63
C GLU A 112 -16.15 20.03 -6.87
N TYR A 113 -14.92 20.35 -7.30
CA TYR A 113 -13.71 19.91 -6.58
C TYR A 113 -13.57 20.55 -5.22
N GLN A 114 -13.94 21.83 -5.08
CA GLN A 114 -13.94 22.50 -3.77
C GLN A 114 -14.85 21.78 -2.76
N ILE A 115 -16.06 21.38 -3.19
CA ILE A 115 -17.00 20.64 -2.34
C ILE A 115 -16.44 19.27 -1.97
N LEU A 116 -15.89 18.54 -2.93
CA LEU A 116 -15.27 17.23 -2.68
C LEU A 116 -14.09 17.34 -1.70
N ILE A 117 -13.21 18.32 -1.89
CA ILE A 117 -12.09 18.58 -0.99
C ILE A 117 -12.59 18.96 0.41
N CYS A 118 -13.64 19.78 0.51
CA CYS A 118 -14.24 20.14 1.79
C CYS A 118 -14.74 18.90 2.55
N ILE A 119 -15.49 18.03 1.88
CA ILE A 119 -15.96 16.78 2.48
C ILE A 119 -14.79 15.88 2.87
N GLN A 120 -13.84 15.65 1.96
CA GLN A 120 -12.70 14.77 2.22
C GLN A 120 -11.73 15.32 3.26
N SER A 121 -11.59 16.63 3.39
CA SER A 121 -10.71 17.27 4.38
C SER A 121 -11.10 16.94 5.82
N LEU A 122 -12.35 16.55 6.09
CA LEU A 122 -12.76 16.06 7.40
C LEU A 122 -11.94 14.84 7.85
N THR A 123 -11.39 14.06 6.92
CA THR A 123 -10.48 12.95 7.25
C THR A 123 -9.24 13.43 7.98
N ILE A 124 -8.76 14.65 7.73
CA ILE A 124 -7.60 15.24 8.40
C ILE A 124 -7.92 15.45 9.90
N VAL A 125 -9.08 16.03 10.22
CA VAL A 125 -9.52 16.22 11.61
C VAL A 125 -9.72 14.87 12.28
N PHE A 126 -10.41 13.96 11.62
CA PHE A 126 -10.67 12.65 12.18
C PHE A 126 -9.39 11.84 12.43
N ALA A 127 -8.39 11.93 11.55
CA ALA A 127 -7.09 11.28 11.75
C ALA A 127 -6.36 11.84 12.98
N THR A 128 -6.41 13.16 13.20
CA THR A 128 -5.84 13.83 14.37
C THR A 128 -6.53 13.40 15.66
N LEU A 129 -7.86 13.29 15.63
CA LEU A 129 -8.66 12.86 16.79
C LEU A 129 -8.60 11.34 17.01
N GLY A 130 -8.21 10.55 16.00
CA GLY A 130 -8.24 9.09 16.04
C GLY A 130 -7.34 8.46 17.10
N VAL A 131 -6.21 9.08 17.39
CA VAL A 131 -5.19 8.68 18.41
C VAL A 131 -4.90 7.17 18.49
N ASP A 132 -4.96 6.49 17.34
CA ASP A 132 -4.75 5.03 17.25
C ASP A 132 -3.38 4.57 17.80
N TRP A 133 -2.40 5.48 17.87
CA TRP A 133 -1.10 5.20 18.47
C TRP A 133 -1.19 4.78 19.94
N ILE A 134 -2.21 5.24 20.70
CA ILE A 134 -2.45 4.83 22.09
C ILE A 134 -2.80 3.33 22.14
N ASN A 135 -3.72 2.89 21.29
CA ASN A 135 -4.09 1.47 21.26
C ASN A 135 -2.90 0.57 20.87
N VAL A 136 -2.08 1.02 19.90
CA VAL A 136 -0.87 0.30 19.50
C VAL A 136 0.12 0.26 20.66
N LEU A 137 0.32 1.37 21.38
CA LEU A 137 1.20 1.46 22.55
C LEU A 137 0.78 0.48 23.67
N PHE A 138 -0.53 0.33 23.89
CA PHE A 138 -1.09 -0.59 24.90
C PHE A 138 -1.42 -1.99 24.35
N GLU A 139 -1.09 -2.26 23.08
CA GLU A 139 -1.32 -3.54 22.39
C GLU A 139 -2.80 -3.96 22.37
N ASP A 140 -3.74 -3.00 22.36
CA ASP A 140 -5.18 -3.23 22.34
C ASP A 140 -5.71 -3.31 20.89
N PHE A 141 -5.26 -4.34 20.17
CA PHE A 141 -5.62 -4.58 18.76
C PHE A 141 -7.05 -5.10 18.61
N LEU A 142 -7.61 -5.75 19.63
CA LEU A 142 -8.96 -6.31 19.56
C LEU A 142 -10.00 -5.21 19.35
N TYR A 143 -9.92 -4.13 20.13
CA TYR A 143 -10.84 -3.00 20.00
C TYR A 143 -10.74 -2.34 18.62
N ILE A 144 -9.50 -2.08 18.17
CA ILE A 144 -9.28 -1.49 16.84
C ILE A 144 -9.94 -2.35 15.75
N THR A 145 -9.75 -3.68 15.83
CA THR A 145 -10.24 -4.62 14.83
C THR A 145 -11.77 -4.67 14.82
N ILE A 146 -12.40 -4.90 15.95
CA ILE A 146 -13.88 -4.99 16.06
C ILE A 146 -14.53 -3.69 15.61
N ARG A 147 -14.05 -2.55 16.10
CA ARG A 147 -14.54 -1.21 15.72
C ARG A 147 -14.45 -1.02 14.21
N SER A 148 -13.29 -1.34 13.61
CA SER A 148 -13.08 -1.17 12.16
C SER A 148 -14.05 -2.03 11.35
N ILE A 149 -14.30 -3.27 11.77
CA ILE A 149 -15.22 -4.18 11.09
C ILE A 149 -16.65 -3.64 11.13
N ILE A 150 -17.13 -3.25 12.31
CA ILE A 150 -18.49 -2.74 12.48
C ILE A 150 -18.71 -1.51 11.61
N ILE A 151 -17.79 -0.57 11.64
CA ILE A 151 -17.90 0.67 10.86
C ILE A 151 -17.80 0.40 9.35
N GLN A 152 -16.94 -0.52 8.93
CA GLN A 152 -16.84 -0.89 7.52
C GLN A 152 -18.13 -1.55 7.01
N ILE A 153 -18.72 -2.46 7.78
CA ILE A 153 -20.00 -3.09 7.42
C ILE A 153 -21.12 -2.05 7.37
N LEU A 154 -21.21 -1.16 8.36
CA LEU A 154 -22.19 -0.09 8.37
C LEU A 154 -22.03 0.85 7.16
N SER A 155 -20.81 1.27 6.84
CA SER A 155 -20.53 2.08 5.67
C SER A 155 -20.91 1.38 4.37
N LEU A 156 -20.66 0.06 4.26
CA LEU A 156 -21.06 -0.75 3.11
C LEU A 156 -22.59 -0.78 2.96
N ILE A 157 -23.31 -1.02 4.03
CA ILE A 157 -24.79 -1.02 4.02
C ILE A 157 -25.30 0.36 3.57
N LEU A 158 -24.78 1.44 4.16
CA LEU A 158 -25.17 2.80 3.79
C LEU A 158 -24.87 3.12 2.32
N MET A 159 -23.72 2.69 1.80
CA MET A 159 -23.39 2.85 0.38
C MET A 159 -24.39 2.11 -0.51
N PHE A 160 -24.72 0.85 -0.21
CA PHE A 160 -25.67 0.07 -1.02
C PHE A 160 -27.10 0.60 -0.93
N VAL A 161 -27.50 1.18 0.19
CA VAL A 161 -28.86 1.71 0.38
C VAL A 161 -29.02 3.10 -0.24
N LEU A 162 -28.06 3.97 -0.05
CA LEU A 162 -28.19 5.41 -0.34
C LEU A 162 -27.58 5.82 -1.67
N VAL A 163 -26.51 5.17 -2.16
CA VAL A 163 -25.83 5.56 -3.41
C VAL A 163 -26.42 4.75 -4.58
N LYS A 164 -27.26 5.36 -5.40
CA LYS A 164 -27.98 4.70 -6.50
C LYS A 164 -27.70 5.30 -7.88
N THR A 165 -27.29 6.54 -7.95
CA THR A 165 -27.10 7.29 -9.19
C THR A 165 -25.75 7.97 -9.26
N ALA A 166 -25.34 8.40 -10.45
CA ALA A 166 -24.09 9.14 -10.63
C ALA A 166 -24.10 10.50 -9.90
N ASN A 167 -25.29 11.05 -9.62
CA ASN A 167 -25.45 12.31 -8.90
C ASN A 167 -25.15 12.17 -7.39
N ASP A 168 -25.09 10.95 -6.86
CA ASP A 168 -24.82 10.67 -5.45
C ASP A 168 -23.30 10.74 -5.11
N LEU A 169 -22.50 11.39 -5.95
CA LEU A 169 -21.07 11.58 -5.81
C LEU A 169 -20.69 12.14 -4.42
N TYR A 170 -21.34 13.23 -4.01
CA TYR A 170 -21.08 13.86 -2.72
C TYR A 170 -21.53 12.99 -1.55
N LEU A 171 -22.67 12.31 -1.71
CA LEU A 171 -23.21 11.42 -0.69
C LEU A 171 -22.27 10.21 -0.46
N TYR A 172 -21.78 9.60 -1.55
CA TYR A 172 -20.77 8.54 -1.47
C TYR A 172 -19.50 9.01 -0.75
N THR A 173 -18.98 10.19 -1.15
CA THR A 173 -17.77 10.76 -0.54
C THR A 173 -18.00 11.03 0.94
N PHE A 174 -19.15 11.57 1.32
CA PHE A 174 -19.51 11.84 2.70
C PHE A 174 -19.63 10.55 3.55
N ILE A 175 -20.31 9.50 3.04
CA ILE A 175 -20.41 8.19 3.73
C ILE A 175 -19.02 7.61 3.98
N SER A 176 -18.14 7.68 2.99
CA SER A 176 -16.77 7.16 3.09
C SER A 176 -15.96 7.87 4.18
N VAL A 177 -16.10 9.19 4.27
CA VAL A 177 -15.40 10.03 5.24
C VAL A 177 -15.98 9.87 6.64
N ILE A 178 -17.31 9.94 6.78
CA ILE A 178 -17.99 9.83 8.08
C ILE A 178 -17.79 8.44 8.69
N GLY A 179 -17.76 7.39 7.88
CA GLY A 179 -17.43 6.05 8.37
C GLY A 179 -16.08 6.02 9.10
N SER A 180 -15.04 6.55 8.48
CA SER A 180 -13.73 6.69 9.13
C SER A 180 -13.77 7.63 10.35
N GLY A 181 -14.50 8.73 10.26
CA GLY A 181 -14.64 9.72 11.32
C GLY A 181 -15.30 9.18 12.58
N ILE A 182 -16.40 8.46 12.47
CA ILE A 182 -17.07 7.80 13.61
C ILE A 182 -16.09 6.85 14.30
N SER A 183 -15.33 6.08 13.52
CA SER A 183 -14.29 5.20 14.05
C SER A 183 -13.27 5.97 14.90
N CYS A 184 -12.79 7.11 14.42
CA CYS A 184 -11.81 7.95 15.13
C CYS A 184 -12.38 8.56 16.42
N ILE A 185 -13.62 9.07 16.39
CA ILE A 185 -14.28 9.65 17.57
C ILE A 185 -14.50 8.57 18.65
N LEU A 186 -15.00 7.40 18.27
CA LEU A 186 -15.15 6.28 19.20
C LEU A 186 -13.80 5.88 19.82
N ASN A 187 -12.71 5.95 19.06
CA ASN A 187 -11.39 5.70 19.59
C ASN A 187 -10.94 6.73 20.63
N LEU A 188 -11.14 7.99 20.34
CA LEU A 188 -10.79 9.06 21.29
C LEU A 188 -11.50 8.88 22.64
N ILE A 189 -12.78 8.51 22.61
CA ILE A 189 -13.56 8.22 23.83
C ILE A 189 -13.00 6.99 24.55
N TYR A 190 -12.74 5.94 23.81
CA TYR A 190 -12.24 4.68 24.39
C TYR A 190 -10.83 4.79 24.98
N CYS A 191 -9.94 5.55 24.32
CA CYS A 191 -8.57 5.74 24.78
C CYS A 191 -8.44 6.53 26.09
N ARG A 192 -9.51 7.21 26.53
CA ARG A 192 -9.56 7.92 27.84
C ARG A 192 -9.28 6.99 29.02
N LYS A 193 -9.52 5.67 28.88
CA LYS A 193 -9.17 4.69 29.92
C LYS A 193 -7.67 4.49 30.11
N TYR A 194 -6.87 4.80 29.07
CA TYR A 194 -5.41 4.67 29.10
C TYR A 194 -4.76 6.03 29.36
N LEU A 195 -5.25 7.06 28.68
CA LEU A 195 -4.64 8.37 28.69
C LEU A 195 -5.70 9.45 28.48
N LYS A 196 -5.80 10.38 29.42
CA LYS A 196 -6.67 11.57 29.27
C LYS A 196 -5.85 12.67 28.58
N LEU A 197 -6.12 12.88 27.29
CA LEU A 197 -5.46 13.90 26.50
C LEU A 197 -6.06 15.27 26.79
N SER A 198 -5.20 16.25 26.97
CA SER A 198 -5.54 17.66 27.16
C SER A 198 -4.58 18.55 26.37
N LEU A 199 -5.05 19.74 26.00
CA LEU A 199 -4.20 20.74 25.38
C LEU A 199 -3.29 21.37 26.42
N VAL A 200 -2.01 21.55 26.05
CA VAL A 200 -1.01 22.19 26.91
C VAL A 200 -0.35 23.35 26.18
N TRP A 201 -0.19 24.47 26.87
CA TRP A 201 0.38 25.70 26.29
C TRP A 201 1.93 25.68 26.33
N LYS A 202 2.52 25.00 27.31
CA LYS A 202 3.96 24.90 27.44
C LYS A 202 4.45 23.67 26.65
N LEU A 203 4.91 23.89 25.41
CA LEU A 203 5.41 22.87 24.52
C LEU A 203 6.93 22.86 24.53
N ASP A 204 7.52 21.68 24.73
CA ASP A 204 8.94 21.44 24.53
C ASP A 204 9.22 21.12 23.05
N LEU A 205 8.99 22.13 22.18
CA LEU A 205 9.15 21.97 20.74
C LEU A 205 10.56 21.56 20.35
N ALA A 206 11.59 22.08 21.02
CA ALA A 206 12.99 21.78 20.71
C ALA A 206 13.29 20.27 20.82
N LYS A 207 12.67 19.59 21.78
CA LYS A 207 12.79 18.16 22.00
C LYS A 207 12.08 17.31 20.94
N HIS A 208 10.88 17.73 20.55
CA HIS A 208 10.00 16.95 19.69
C HIS A 208 10.18 17.23 18.19
N PHE A 209 10.52 18.47 17.81
CA PHE A 209 10.49 18.93 16.42
C PHE A 209 11.47 18.15 15.50
N LYS A 210 12.73 18.07 15.88
CA LYS A 210 13.74 17.40 15.04
C LYS A 210 13.42 15.94 14.73
N PRO A 211 13.08 15.08 15.72
CA PRO A 211 12.69 13.69 15.45
C PRO A 211 11.41 13.56 14.62
N ILE A 212 10.42 14.44 14.84
CA ILE A 212 9.16 14.48 14.09
C ILE A 212 9.44 14.83 12.62
N MET A 213 10.26 15.85 12.35
CA MET A 213 10.60 16.26 10.99
C MET A 213 11.34 15.18 10.20
N VAL A 214 12.18 14.38 10.83
CA VAL A 214 12.83 13.23 10.19
C VAL A 214 11.80 12.17 9.76
N LEU A 215 10.81 11.88 10.61
CA LEU A 215 9.74 10.93 10.27
C LEU A 215 8.79 11.49 9.21
N PHE A 216 8.49 12.78 9.28
CA PHE A 216 7.69 13.48 8.29
C PHE A 216 8.31 13.46 6.90
N SER A 217 9.62 13.74 6.79
CA SER A 217 10.31 13.74 5.49
C SER A 217 10.25 12.40 4.80
N GLY A 218 10.39 11.29 5.54
CA GLY A 218 10.21 9.95 4.98
C GLY A 218 8.79 9.71 4.46
N GLY A 219 7.77 10.11 5.23
CA GLY A 219 6.37 10.02 4.80
C GLY A 219 6.06 10.90 3.57
N LEU A 220 6.68 12.08 3.48
CA LEU A 220 6.51 13.01 2.38
C LEU A 220 7.00 12.40 1.06
N VAL A 221 8.18 11.79 1.06
CA VAL A 221 8.73 11.07 -0.10
C VAL A 221 7.75 10.00 -0.60
N ILE A 222 7.24 9.17 0.32
CA ILE A 222 6.28 8.11 -0.02
C ILE A 222 4.97 8.69 -0.59
N SER A 223 4.45 9.77 0.02
CA SER A 223 3.19 10.39 -0.40
C SER A 223 3.30 11.06 -1.77
N ILE A 224 4.40 11.77 -2.05
CA ILE A 224 4.64 12.36 -3.37
C ILE A 224 4.67 11.25 -4.42
N TYR A 225 5.44 10.19 -4.17
CA TYR A 225 5.54 9.07 -5.08
C TYR A 225 4.19 8.40 -5.38
N ALA A 226 3.34 8.26 -4.36
CA ALA A 226 2.06 7.56 -4.49
C ALA A 226 0.95 8.37 -5.17
N ASN A 227 1.01 9.71 -5.13
CA ASN A 227 -0.12 10.55 -5.52
C ASN A 227 0.18 11.51 -6.68
N SER A 228 1.45 11.71 -7.07
CA SER A 228 1.84 12.65 -8.12
C SER A 228 1.22 12.33 -9.48
N ASP A 229 1.13 11.06 -9.84
CA ASP A 229 0.55 10.61 -11.11
C ASP A 229 -0.88 11.11 -11.31
N MET A 230 -1.72 11.05 -10.26
CA MET A 230 -3.12 11.49 -10.34
C MET A 230 -3.24 13.01 -10.49
N LEU A 231 -2.35 13.78 -9.84
CA LEU A 231 -2.34 15.24 -9.96
C LEU A 231 -1.91 15.69 -11.37
N ILE A 232 -0.84 15.09 -11.90
CA ILE A 232 -0.32 15.41 -13.22
C ILE A 232 -1.34 14.98 -14.29
N LEU A 233 -1.99 13.83 -14.08
CA LEU A 233 -3.00 13.32 -15.00
C LEU A 233 -4.22 14.26 -15.09
N GLU A 234 -4.74 14.71 -13.95
CA GLU A 234 -5.83 15.67 -13.90
C GLU A 234 -5.46 16.96 -14.62
N TRP A 235 -4.29 17.50 -14.32
CA TRP A 235 -3.82 18.75 -14.89
C TRP A 235 -3.77 18.74 -16.43
N PHE A 236 -3.27 17.62 -17.01
CA PHE A 236 -3.13 17.55 -18.48
C PHE A 236 -4.35 16.96 -19.20
N LYS A 237 -5.09 16.07 -18.56
CA LYS A 237 -6.10 15.24 -19.26
C LYS A 237 -7.47 15.19 -18.60
N GLY A 238 -7.59 15.61 -17.35
CA GLY A 238 -8.86 15.67 -16.61
C GLY A 238 -9.27 14.36 -15.92
N ALA A 239 -10.35 14.46 -15.14
CA ALA A 239 -10.82 13.43 -14.22
C ALA A 239 -11.12 12.07 -14.87
N TYR A 240 -11.58 12.05 -16.13
CA TYR A 240 -11.84 10.79 -16.82
C TYR A 240 -10.61 9.87 -16.83
N TYR A 241 -9.44 10.41 -17.19
CA TYR A 241 -8.20 9.63 -17.24
C TYR A 241 -7.65 9.29 -15.87
N VAL A 242 -7.89 10.15 -14.87
CA VAL A 242 -7.60 9.82 -13.45
C VAL A 242 -8.43 8.62 -13.00
N GLY A 243 -9.72 8.57 -13.38
CA GLY A 243 -10.61 7.44 -13.06
C GLY A 243 -10.15 6.12 -13.68
N LEU A 244 -9.69 6.15 -14.93
CA LEU A 244 -9.11 4.98 -15.61
C LEU A 244 -7.82 4.52 -14.92
N TYR A 245 -6.92 5.44 -14.57
CA TYR A 245 -5.69 5.13 -13.85
C TYR A 245 -5.99 4.57 -12.44
N ALA A 246 -6.93 5.17 -11.73
CA ALA A 246 -7.24 4.82 -10.34
C ALA A 246 -7.73 3.38 -10.19
N VAL A 247 -8.56 2.85 -11.12
CA VAL A 247 -9.01 1.45 -11.06
C VAL A 247 -7.86 0.47 -11.26
N ALA A 248 -6.95 0.75 -12.20
CA ALA A 248 -5.76 -0.06 -12.43
C ALA A 248 -4.76 0.03 -11.26
N ALA A 249 -4.49 1.24 -10.77
CA ALA A 249 -3.63 1.50 -9.64
C ALA A 249 -4.16 0.86 -8.34
N ARG A 250 -5.48 0.70 -8.20
CA ARG A 250 -6.09 0.00 -7.06
C ARG A 250 -5.68 -1.46 -7.02
N VAL A 251 -5.75 -2.17 -8.15
CA VAL A 251 -5.32 -3.58 -8.26
C VAL A 251 -3.83 -3.71 -7.97
N TYR A 252 -3.02 -2.86 -8.62
CA TYR A 252 -1.58 -2.80 -8.38
C TYR A 252 -1.23 -2.61 -6.90
N THR A 253 -1.87 -1.65 -6.22
CA THR A 253 -1.60 -1.36 -4.81
C THR A 253 -1.97 -2.52 -3.89
N ILE A 254 -3.11 -3.19 -4.14
CA ILE A 254 -3.53 -4.37 -3.38
C ILE A 254 -2.47 -5.48 -3.49
N LEU A 255 -2.03 -5.81 -4.69
CA LEU A 255 -1.04 -6.85 -4.92
C LEU A 255 0.34 -6.47 -4.37
N LYS A 256 0.76 -5.21 -4.54
CA LYS A 256 2.00 -4.68 -3.96
C LYS A 256 2.00 -4.84 -2.43
N ASN A 257 0.93 -4.44 -1.74
CA ASN A 257 0.82 -4.53 -0.29
C ASN A 257 0.80 -5.99 0.20
N LEU A 258 0.13 -6.87 -0.53
CA LEU A 258 0.06 -8.29 -0.22
C LEU A 258 1.46 -8.92 -0.28
N LEU A 259 2.22 -8.67 -1.33
CA LEU A 259 3.59 -9.17 -1.49
C LEU A 259 4.57 -8.49 -0.52
N ALA A 260 4.39 -7.21 -0.22
CA ALA A 260 5.20 -6.48 0.73
C ALA A 260 5.10 -7.05 2.17
N SER A 261 4.03 -7.78 2.49
CA SER A 261 3.91 -8.45 3.80
C SER A 261 5.05 -9.44 4.09
N ILE A 262 5.72 -9.96 3.05
CA ILE A 262 6.89 -10.84 3.18
C ILE A 262 8.04 -10.12 3.90
N TYR A 263 8.17 -8.80 3.73
CA TYR A 263 9.26 -8.03 4.33
C TYR A 263 9.20 -8.01 5.86
N SER A 264 7.99 -7.96 6.43
CA SER A 264 7.80 -7.92 7.89
C SER A 264 8.36 -9.15 8.62
N VAL A 265 8.40 -10.29 7.94
CA VAL A 265 8.93 -11.55 8.48
C VAL A 265 10.43 -11.69 8.21
N THR A 266 10.91 -11.13 7.10
CA THR A 266 12.29 -11.34 6.63
C THR A 266 13.29 -10.39 7.29
N ILE A 267 12.90 -9.12 7.52
CA ILE A 267 13.77 -8.10 8.10
C ILE A 267 14.41 -8.54 9.44
N PRO A 268 13.64 -8.96 10.47
CA PRO A 268 14.22 -9.30 11.77
C PRO A 268 15.22 -10.45 11.67
N ARG A 269 14.90 -11.47 10.87
CA ARG A 269 15.76 -12.64 10.67
C ARG A 269 17.08 -12.27 10.00
N LEU A 270 17.01 -11.51 8.91
CA LEU A 270 18.20 -11.09 8.18
C LEU A 270 19.07 -10.12 8.99
N SER A 271 18.46 -9.16 9.70
CA SER A 271 19.19 -8.25 10.59
C SER A 271 19.90 -8.98 11.72
N HIS A 272 19.27 -10.03 12.28
CA HIS A 272 19.90 -10.86 13.31
C HIS A 272 21.11 -11.62 12.76
N LEU A 273 20.97 -12.29 11.61
CA LEU A 273 22.08 -13.03 10.98
C LEU A 273 23.26 -12.11 10.63
N PHE A 274 22.97 -10.91 10.12
CA PHE A 274 24.01 -9.94 9.81
C PHE A 274 24.68 -9.40 11.06
N GLY A 275 23.93 -9.10 12.13
CA GLY A 275 24.44 -8.64 13.41
C GLY A 275 25.34 -9.67 14.10
N GLU A 276 25.05 -10.97 13.95
CA GLU A 276 25.90 -12.08 14.42
C GLU A 276 27.08 -12.39 13.50
N GLN A 277 27.26 -11.63 12.41
CA GLN A 277 28.29 -11.84 11.38
C GLN A 277 28.23 -13.22 10.68
N LYS A 278 27.07 -13.88 10.68
CA LYS A 278 26.81 -15.13 9.99
C LYS A 278 26.52 -14.88 8.50
N ILE A 279 27.54 -14.40 7.79
CA ILE A 279 27.39 -13.89 6.42
C ILE A 279 26.94 -14.98 5.43
N ASP A 280 27.42 -16.22 5.57
CA ASP A 280 27.02 -17.33 4.71
C ASP A 280 25.54 -17.72 4.91
N GLU A 281 25.07 -17.75 6.18
CA GLU A 281 23.66 -18.00 6.47
C GLU A 281 22.77 -16.84 6.00
N PHE A 282 23.25 -15.59 6.15
CA PHE A 282 22.58 -14.42 5.58
C PHE A 282 22.42 -14.55 4.07
N LYS A 283 23.51 -14.82 3.34
CA LYS A 283 23.52 -15.00 1.89
C LYS A 283 22.54 -16.10 1.45
N LYS A 284 22.57 -17.25 2.11
CA LYS A 284 21.66 -18.36 1.86
C LYS A 284 20.21 -17.98 2.09
N SER A 285 19.90 -17.35 3.23
CA SER A 285 18.53 -16.93 3.57
C SER A 285 18.02 -15.84 2.63
N TYR A 286 18.85 -14.83 2.32
CA TYR A 286 18.49 -13.76 1.40
C TYR A 286 18.23 -14.28 -0.02
N THR A 287 19.10 -15.15 -0.54
CA THR A 287 18.92 -15.80 -1.86
C THR A 287 17.66 -16.65 -1.90
N GLN A 288 17.34 -17.35 -0.81
CA GLN A 288 16.12 -18.15 -0.71
C GLN A 288 14.88 -17.27 -0.78
N ILE A 289 14.84 -16.16 -0.04
CA ILE A 289 13.71 -15.19 -0.05
C ILE A 289 13.57 -14.59 -1.45
N LEU A 290 14.66 -14.11 -2.03
CA LEU A 290 14.69 -13.55 -3.37
C LEU A 290 14.16 -14.56 -4.40
N SER A 291 14.55 -15.82 -4.28
CA SER A 291 14.10 -16.90 -5.17
C SER A 291 12.61 -17.21 -5.01
N VAL A 292 12.10 -17.32 -3.78
CA VAL A 292 10.67 -17.54 -3.51
C VAL A 292 9.83 -16.42 -4.09
N VAL A 293 10.25 -15.17 -3.86
CA VAL A 293 9.52 -14.02 -4.40
C VAL A 293 9.57 -14.00 -5.93
N THR A 294 10.70 -14.32 -6.54
CA THR A 294 10.83 -14.42 -8.01
C THR A 294 9.87 -15.46 -8.59
N LEU A 295 9.80 -16.65 -7.96
CA LEU A 295 8.91 -17.73 -8.38
C LEU A 295 7.42 -17.41 -8.24
N ILE A 296 7.04 -16.51 -7.35
CA ILE A 296 5.64 -16.06 -7.18
C ILE A 296 5.34 -14.88 -8.08
N LEU A 297 6.19 -13.86 -8.05
CA LEU A 297 5.94 -12.53 -8.63
C LEU A 297 5.85 -12.57 -10.17
N ILE A 298 6.81 -13.26 -10.82
CA ILE A 298 6.89 -13.26 -12.28
C ILE A 298 5.68 -13.96 -12.91
N PRO A 299 5.30 -15.19 -12.50
CA PRO A 299 4.09 -15.85 -13.02
C PRO A 299 2.80 -15.10 -12.63
N MET A 300 2.74 -14.50 -11.42
CA MET A 300 1.60 -13.68 -11.01
C MET A 300 1.44 -12.45 -11.90
N SER A 301 2.54 -11.81 -12.31
CA SER A 301 2.49 -10.68 -13.25
C SER A 301 1.97 -11.11 -14.63
N ALA A 302 2.34 -12.30 -15.11
CA ALA A 302 1.78 -12.88 -16.33
C ALA A 302 0.25 -13.08 -16.22
N GLY A 303 -0.20 -13.68 -15.12
CA GLY A 303 -1.63 -13.83 -14.83
C GLY A 303 -2.37 -12.50 -14.81
N LEU A 304 -1.79 -11.48 -14.19
CA LEU A 304 -2.37 -10.14 -14.15
C LEU A 304 -2.44 -9.50 -15.56
N ILE A 305 -1.41 -9.66 -16.39
CA ILE A 305 -1.40 -9.18 -17.78
C ILE A 305 -2.52 -9.86 -18.59
N VAL A 306 -2.63 -11.18 -18.49
CA VAL A 306 -3.63 -11.94 -19.26
C VAL A 306 -5.04 -11.65 -18.80
N LEU A 307 -5.26 -11.50 -17.50
CA LEU A 307 -6.57 -11.27 -16.87
C LEU A 307 -6.92 -9.78 -16.74
N SER A 308 -6.07 -8.86 -17.18
CA SER A 308 -6.28 -7.42 -16.97
C SER A 308 -7.62 -6.93 -17.47
N ARG A 309 -8.07 -7.36 -18.66
CA ARG A 309 -9.36 -7.00 -19.23
C ARG A 309 -10.52 -7.49 -18.36
N GLU A 310 -10.49 -8.73 -17.93
CA GLU A 310 -11.53 -9.37 -17.12
C GLU A 310 -11.59 -8.75 -15.72
N ILE A 311 -10.43 -8.43 -15.13
CA ILE A 311 -10.33 -7.76 -13.83
C ILE A 311 -10.90 -6.35 -13.93
N ILE A 312 -10.59 -5.59 -14.96
CA ILE A 312 -11.14 -4.25 -15.18
C ILE A 312 -12.66 -4.32 -15.41
N LEU A 313 -13.15 -5.27 -16.21
CA LEU A 313 -14.59 -5.49 -16.40
C LEU A 313 -15.31 -5.88 -15.10
N PHE A 314 -14.68 -6.69 -14.28
CA PHE A 314 -15.23 -7.06 -12.97
C PHE A 314 -15.30 -5.85 -12.03
N LEU A 315 -14.24 -5.06 -11.91
CA LEU A 315 -14.15 -3.94 -10.99
C LEU A 315 -14.91 -2.69 -11.48
N GLY A 316 -14.75 -2.33 -12.75
CA GLY A 316 -15.25 -1.06 -13.30
C GLY A 316 -16.43 -1.20 -14.26
N GLY A 317 -16.62 -2.38 -14.85
CA GLY A 317 -17.53 -2.59 -15.96
C GLY A 317 -16.97 -2.07 -17.28
N ILE A 318 -17.83 -2.08 -18.33
CA ILE A 318 -17.41 -1.75 -19.70
C ILE A 318 -16.87 -0.33 -19.86
N LYS A 319 -17.35 0.63 -19.06
CA LYS A 319 -16.93 2.03 -19.12
C LYS A 319 -15.44 2.22 -18.77
N PHE A 320 -14.84 1.26 -18.08
CA PHE A 320 -13.42 1.31 -17.66
C PHE A 320 -12.50 0.48 -18.57
N ILE A 321 -12.98 -0.05 -19.69
CA ILE A 321 -12.23 -0.99 -20.53
C ILE A 321 -10.88 -0.42 -20.99
N ASP A 322 -10.78 0.89 -21.20
CA ASP A 322 -9.56 1.59 -21.61
C ASP A 322 -8.46 1.59 -20.53
N ALA A 323 -8.77 1.17 -19.29
CA ALA A 323 -7.80 0.94 -18.23
C ALA A 323 -7.06 -0.40 -18.36
N THR A 324 -7.44 -1.26 -19.31
CA THR A 324 -6.83 -2.60 -19.49
C THR A 324 -5.33 -2.51 -19.74
N LEU A 325 -4.89 -1.69 -20.69
CA LEU A 325 -3.45 -1.52 -20.98
C LEU A 325 -2.72 -0.89 -19.77
N THR A 326 -3.36 0.05 -19.09
CA THR A 326 -2.81 0.65 -17.86
C THR A 326 -2.51 -0.42 -16.81
N LEU A 327 -3.44 -1.38 -16.59
CA LEU A 327 -3.24 -2.47 -15.64
C LEU A 327 -2.14 -3.44 -16.11
N GLN A 328 -2.03 -3.71 -17.41
CA GLN A 328 -0.94 -4.53 -17.98
C GLN A 328 0.43 -3.89 -17.74
N LEU A 329 0.54 -2.59 -17.95
CA LEU A 329 1.77 -1.82 -17.68
C LEU A 329 2.10 -1.84 -16.18
N LEU A 330 1.12 -1.61 -15.31
CA LEU A 330 1.32 -1.66 -13.87
C LEU A 330 1.67 -3.08 -13.37
N ALA A 331 1.25 -4.13 -14.06
CA ALA A 331 1.70 -5.50 -13.76
C ALA A 331 3.21 -5.69 -14.00
N ILE A 332 3.77 -5.01 -15.00
CA ILE A 332 5.22 -4.97 -15.22
C ILE A 332 5.90 -4.14 -14.11
N SER A 333 5.32 -2.99 -13.77
CA SER A 333 5.82 -2.14 -12.67
C SER A 333 5.89 -2.89 -11.34
N LEU A 334 4.95 -3.81 -11.09
CA LEU A 334 4.91 -4.62 -9.87
C LEU A 334 6.19 -5.42 -9.67
N ILE A 335 6.81 -5.89 -10.76
CA ILE A 335 8.09 -6.61 -10.73
C ILE A 335 9.18 -5.69 -10.15
N GLY A 336 9.32 -4.48 -10.68
CA GLY A 336 10.27 -3.49 -10.18
C GLY A 336 10.02 -3.13 -8.72
N ALA A 337 8.75 -2.84 -8.36
CA ALA A 337 8.36 -2.45 -7.01
C ALA A 337 8.72 -3.50 -5.95
N ILE A 338 8.47 -4.77 -6.23
CA ILE A 338 8.74 -5.85 -5.28
C ILE A 338 10.23 -6.17 -5.20
N PHE A 339 10.96 -6.18 -6.31
CA PHE A 339 12.41 -6.35 -6.26
C PHE A 339 13.10 -5.16 -5.57
N GLY A 340 12.65 -3.92 -5.80
CA GLY A 340 13.11 -2.75 -5.07
C GLY A 340 12.87 -2.87 -3.58
N GLY A 341 11.69 -3.36 -3.19
CA GLY A 341 11.37 -3.64 -1.79
C GLY A 341 12.26 -4.71 -1.15
N ILE A 342 12.59 -5.79 -1.86
CA ILE A 342 13.51 -6.83 -1.36
C ILE A 342 14.92 -6.27 -1.17
N LEU A 343 15.41 -5.46 -2.09
CA LEU A 343 16.71 -4.79 -1.94
C LEU A 343 16.69 -3.84 -0.74
N THR A 344 15.63 -3.06 -0.59
CA THR A 344 15.46 -2.11 0.51
C THR A 344 15.37 -2.81 1.86
N TYR A 345 14.38 -3.69 2.01
CA TYR A 345 14.00 -4.29 3.31
C TYR A 345 14.78 -5.58 3.63
N GLY A 346 15.16 -6.34 2.62
CA GLY A 346 15.88 -7.61 2.80
C GLY A 346 17.41 -7.46 2.78
N LEU A 347 17.95 -6.39 2.20
CA LEU A 347 19.39 -6.19 2.10
C LEU A 347 19.82 -4.88 2.78
N ASN A 348 19.43 -3.72 2.24
CA ASN A 348 20.01 -2.43 2.64
C ASN A 348 19.76 -2.09 4.12
N ILE A 349 18.55 -2.36 4.64
CA ILE A 349 18.25 -2.13 6.07
C ILE A 349 19.05 -3.09 6.96
N PRO A 350 19.07 -4.42 6.75
CA PRO A 350 19.88 -5.32 7.56
C PRO A 350 21.38 -5.00 7.61
N ILE A 351 21.95 -4.48 6.53
CA ILE A 351 23.37 -4.11 6.46
C ILE A 351 23.66 -2.66 6.87
N GLY A 352 22.65 -1.89 7.36
CA GLY A 352 22.83 -0.52 7.83
C GLY A 352 23.01 0.53 6.72
N ARG A 353 22.44 0.30 5.54
CA ARG A 353 22.51 1.21 4.37
C ARG A 353 21.18 1.89 4.07
N GLU A 354 20.41 2.27 5.10
CA GLU A 354 19.08 2.89 4.94
C GLU A 354 19.13 4.22 4.16
N SER A 355 20.23 4.95 4.23
CA SER A 355 20.40 6.21 3.50
C SER A 355 20.30 6.02 1.97
N VAL A 356 20.78 4.88 1.46
CA VAL A 356 20.68 4.54 0.02
C VAL A 356 19.22 4.40 -0.40
N ASN A 357 18.38 3.85 0.47
CA ASN A 357 16.95 3.70 0.16
C ASN A 357 16.25 5.05 0.04
N LEU A 358 16.58 5.99 0.93
CA LEU A 358 16.01 7.34 0.88
C LEU A 358 16.43 8.08 -0.39
N THR A 359 17.73 8.07 -0.71
CA THR A 359 18.23 8.73 -1.93
C THR A 359 17.70 8.06 -3.20
N GLY A 360 17.60 6.72 -3.22
CA GLY A 360 17.00 5.98 -4.33
C GLY A 360 15.53 6.33 -4.54
N ALA A 361 14.76 6.48 -3.46
CA ALA A 361 13.36 6.90 -3.52
C ALA A 361 13.23 8.35 -4.03
N LEU A 362 14.09 9.27 -3.58
CA LEU A 362 14.10 10.67 -4.06
C LEU A 362 14.40 10.75 -5.57
N TYR A 363 15.42 10.03 -6.04
CA TYR A 363 15.68 9.96 -7.47
C TYR A 363 14.55 9.25 -8.24
N GLY A 364 13.94 8.21 -7.66
CA GLY A 364 12.77 7.56 -8.23
C GLY A 364 11.60 8.53 -8.45
N ILE A 365 11.35 9.45 -7.50
CA ILE A 365 10.34 10.51 -7.64
C ILE A 365 10.69 11.44 -8.81
N ILE A 366 11.94 11.88 -8.90
CA ILE A 366 12.37 12.77 -9.99
C ILE A 366 12.17 12.09 -11.34
N VAL A 367 12.55 10.82 -11.46
CA VAL A 367 12.33 10.02 -12.68
C VAL A 367 10.84 9.86 -12.97
N ASN A 368 10.01 9.52 -11.95
CA ASN A 368 8.57 9.37 -12.12
C ASN A 368 7.93 10.67 -12.61
N ILE A 369 8.13 11.78 -11.91
CA ILE A 369 7.55 13.07 -12.27
C ILE A 369 8.06 13.54 -13.64
N GLY A 370 9.36 13.43 -13.91
CA GLY A 370 9.94 13.84 -15.19
C GLY A 370 9.35 13.08 -16.37
N ILE A 371 9.24 11.75 -16.25
CA ILE A 371 8.66 10.92 -17.30
C ILE A 371 7.13 11.13 -17.38
N SER A 372 6.44 11.32 -16.25
CA SER A 372 5.00 11.62 -16.23
C SER A 372 4.70 12.92 -16.97
N LEU A 373 5.47 13.99 -16.74
CA LEU A 373 5.30 15.27 -17.45
C LEU A 373 5.51 15.15 -18.97
N LEU A 374 6.40 14.26 -19.41
CA LEU A 374 6.67 14.02 -20.83
C LEU A 374 5.63 13.11 -21.49
N LEU A 375 5.23 12.03 -20.81
CA LEU A 375 4.42 10.98 -21.42
C LEU A 375 2.91 11.15 -21.21
N ILE A 376 2.45 11.72 -20.11
CA ILE A 376 1.02 11.92 -19.85
C ILE A 376 0.36 12.79 -20.92
N PRO A 377 0.95 13.90 -21.40
CA PRO A 377 0.35 14.69 -22.47
C PRO A 377 0.05 13.91 -23.76
N VAL A 378 0.85 12.86 -24.05
CA VAL A 378 0.70 12.05 -25.26
C VAL A 378 -0.09 10.75 -24.98
N PHE A 379 0.33 10.00 -23.98
CA PHE A 379 -0.16 8.64 -23.70
C PHE A 379 -1.20 8.58 -22.57
N LYS A 380 -1.61 9.73 -22.00
CA LYS A 380 -2.68 9.82 -21.00
C LYS A 380 -2.36 8.91 -19.78
N GLN A 381 -3.34 8.14 -19.28
CA GLN A 381 -3.17 7.22 -18.14
C GLN A 381 -2.07 6.15 -18.35
N ASN A 382 -1.81 5.76 -19.59
CA ASN A 382 -0.75 4.82 -19.91
C ASN A 382 0.64 5.45 -19.75
N GLY A 383 0.75 6.77 -19.99
CA GLY A 383 1.97 7.53 -19.74
C GLY A 383 2.37 7.52 -18.25
N ALA A 384 1.40 7.69 -17.36
CA ALA A 384 1.59 7.55 -15.91
C ALA A 384 2.08 6.14 -15.52
N ALA A 385 1.48 5.09 -16.10
CA ALA A 385 1.89 3.72 -15.84
C ALA A 385 3.32 3.42 -16.33
N VAL A 386 3.72 3.96 -17.49
CA VAL A 386 5.10 3.84 -17.99
C VAL A 386 6.09 4.60 -17.09
N ALA A 387 5.72 5.79 -16.60
CA ALA A 387 6.55 6.53 -15.64
C ALA A 387 6.76 5.74 -14.33
N THR A 388 5.71 5.05 -13.85
CA THR A 388 5.80 4.16 -12.69
C THR A 388 6.74 2.97 -12.97
N ILE A 389 6.68 2.34 -14.16
CA ILE A 389 7.62 1.29 -14.56
C ILE A 389 9.05 1.83 -14.48
N ALA A 390 9.31 2.94 -15.16
CA ALA A 390 10.65 3.50 -15.26
C ALA A 390 11.23 3.85 -13.88
N SER A 391 10.44 4.45 -13.00
CA SER A 391 10.88 4.81 -11.64
C SER A 391 11.12 3.60 -10.74
N GLU A 392 10.27 2.57 -10.78
CA GLU A 392 10.45 1.36 -9.96
C GLU A 392 11.72 0.59 -10.42
N PHE A 393 11.92 0.42 -11.71
CA PHE A 393 13.15 -0.22 -12.21
C PHE A 393 14.40 0.64 -11.99
N PHE A 394 14.29 1.96 -12.07
CA PHE A 394 15.36 2.86 -11.69
C PHE A 394 15.77 2.69 -10.22
N ILE A 395 14.79 2.60 -9.30
CA ILE A 395 15.07 2.37 -7.86
C ILE A 395 15.79 1.03 -7.65
N VAL A 396 15.38 -0.04 -8.35
CA VAL A 396 16.07 -1.34 -8.31
C VAL A 396 17.52 -1.18 -8.76
N LEU A 397 17.73 -0.58 -9.92
CA LEU A 397 19.06 -0.41 -10.51
C LEU A 397 19.96 0.46 -9.61
N TYR A 398 19.43 1.58 -9.12
CA TYR A 398 20.14 2.48 -8.22
C TYR A 398 20.59 1.76 -6.94
N ASN A 399 19.67 1.10 -6.25
CA ASN A 399 19.98 0.37 -5.03
C ASN A 399 21.01 -0.73 -5.26
N PHE A 400 20.92 -1.44 -6.38
CA PHE A 400 21.86 -2.52 -6.72
C PHE A 400 23.28 -1.98 -7.05
N LEU A 401 23.37 -0.87 -7.79
CA LEU A 401 24.66 -0.29 -8.22
C LEU A 401 25.35 0.46 -7.09
N VAL A 402 24.62 1.21 -6.26
CA VAL A 402 25.20 2.03 -5.19
C VAL A 402 25.70 1.15 -4.03
N VAL A 403 25.00 0.08 -3.72
CA VAL A 403 25.50 -0.92 -2.75
C VAL A 403 26.35 -1.94 -3.50
N ARG A 404 27.61 -1.56 -3.82
CA ARG A 404 28.56 -2.39 -4.58
C ARG A 404 28.72 -3.82 -4.05
N GLU A 405 28.40 -4.03 -2.78
CA GLU A 405 28.46 -5.33 -2.12
C GLU A 405 27.21 -6.18 -2.30
N SER A 406 26.13 -5.64 -2.89
CA SER A 406 24.87 -6.36 -3.08
C SER A 406 25.05 -7.73 -3.72
N GLY A 407 25.92 -7.81 -4.72
CA GLY A 407 26.24 -9.05 -5.39
C GLY A 407 26.91 -10.13 -4.51
N LYS A 408 27.59 -9.74 -3.43
CA LYS A 408 28.25 -10.70 -2.52
C LYS A 408 27.22 -11.49 -1.70
N TYR A 409 26.05 -10.91 -1.46
CA TYR A 409 24.98 -11.48 -0.63
C TYR A 409 23.97 -12.29 -1.45
N ILE A 410 24.16 -12.42 -2.76
CA ILE A 410 23.29 -13.20 -3.64
C ILE A 410 24.07 -14.40 -4.19
N ASP A 411 23.48 -15.58 -4.12
CA ASP A 411 23.95 -16.72 -4.93
C ASP A 411 23.28 -16.64 -6.30
N PHE A 412 23.98 -16.05 -7.25
CA PHE A 412 23.48 -15.84 -8.59
C PHE A 412 23.20 -17.15 -9.35
N VAL A 413 23.86 -18.25 -9.01
CA VAL A 413 23.64 -19.54 -9.67
C VAL A 413 22.26 -20.07 -9.29
N ILE A 414 21.96 -20.05 -7.98
CA ILE A 414 20.68 -20.49 -7.44
C ILE A 414 19.56 -19.57 -7.93
N TRP A 415 19.75 -18.24 -7.80
CA TRP A 415 18.73 -17.28 -8.20
C TRP A 415 18.45 -17.33 -9.71
N ARG A 416 19.47 -17.42 -10.57
CA ARG A 416 19.30 -17.53 -12.02
C ARG A 416 18.49 -18.76 -12.42
N LYS A 417 18.72 -19.90 -11.76
CA LYS A 417 17.94 -21.13 -11.99
C LYS A 417 16.45 -20.89 -11.69
N ASN A 418 16.15 -20.28 -10.55
CA ASN A 418 14.77 -19.95 -10.17
C ASN A 418 14.15 -18.88 -11.08
N LEU A 419 14.94 -17.91 -11.54
CA LEU A 419 14.48 -16.89 -12.50
C LEU A 419 14.08 -17.53 -13.83
N ILE A 420 14.88 -18.45 -14.36
CA ILE A 420 14.55 -19.17 -15.60
C ILE A 420 13.25 -19.95 -15.42
N GLN A 421 13.09 -20.67 -14.31
CA GLN A 421 11.86 -21.41 -14.02
C GLN A 421 10.64 -20.49 -13.88
N ALA A 422 10.80 -19.33 -13.25
CA ALA A 422 9.74 -18.33 -13.16
C ALA A 422 9.38 -17.73 -14.53
N LEU A 423 10.35 -17.52 -15.43
CA LEU A 423 10.10 -17.06 -16.80
C LEU A 423 9.40 -18.13 -17.64
N LEU A 424 9.76 -19.41 -17.49
CA LEU A 424 9.01 -20.49 -18.11
C LEU A 424 7.55 -20.48 -17.66
N GLY A 425 7.30 -20.39 -16.34
CA GLY A 425 5.96 -20.25 -15.79
C GLY A 425 5.22 -19.01 -16.28
N PHE A 426 5.92 -17.88 -16.50
CA PHE A 426 5.34 -16.68 -17.11
C PHE A 426 4.77 -16.96 -18.49
N PHE A 427 5.56 -17.61 -19.37
CA PHE A 427 5.11 -17.95 -20.72
C PHE A 427 4.02 -19.03 -20.71
N SER A 428 4.13 -20.02 -19.85
CA SER A 428 3.11 -21.07 -19.70
C SER A 428 1.76 -20.48 -19.30
N ILE A 429 1.73 -19.53 -18.35
CA ILE A 429 0.49 -18.84 -17.93
C ILE A 429 -0.10 -18.01 -19.06
N ILE A 430 0.73 -17.33 -19.86
CA ILE A 430 0.27 -16.59 -21.03
C ILE A 430 -0.41 -17.54 -22.03
N ILE A 431 0.25 -18.66 -22.38
CA ILE A 431 -0.28 -19.64 -23.32
C ILE A 431 -1.59 -20.24 -22.81
N ILE A 432 -1.64 -20.67 -21.54
CA ILE A 432 -2.84 -21.18 -20.89
C ILE A 432 -3.95 -20.15 -20.94
N GLY A 433 -3.62 -18.90 -20.61
CA GLY A 433 -4.60 -17.83 -20.58
C GLY A 433 -5.25 -17.59 -21.93
N PHE A 434 -4.47 -17.56 -22.99
CA PHE A 434 -5.03 -17.47 -24.36
C PHE A 434 -5.84 -18.72 -24.73
N GLY A 435 -5.37 -19.92 -24.36
CA GLY A 435 -6.10 -21.17 -24.60
C GLY A 435 -7.45 -21.21 -23.90
N VAL A 436 -7.52 -20.85 -22.61
CA VAL A 436 -8.77 -20.86 -21.84
C VAL A 436 -9.76 -19.80 -22.37
N LYS A 437 -9.27 -18.66 -22.85
CA LYS A 437 -10.10 -17.60 -23.47
C LYS A 437 -10.84 -18.05 -24.74
N LEU A 438 -10.40 -19.11 -25.39
CA LEU A 438 -11.10 -19.68 -26.57
C LEU A 438 -12.38 -20.45 -26.16
N PHE A 439 -12.42 -20.97 -24.95
CA PHE A 439 -13.53 -21.83 -24.49
C PHE A 439 -14.45 -21.17 -23.48
N VAL A 440 -13.96 -20.17 -22.74
CA VAL A 440 -14.72 -19.50 -21.67
C VAL A 440 -14.93 -18.05 -22.02
N THR A 441 -16.18 -17.61 -21.99
CA THR A 441 -16.55 -16.20 -22.33
C THR A 441 -16.91 -15.37 -21.10
N ASN A 442 -17.37 -16.01 -20.03
CA ASN A 442 -17.77 -15.31 -18.81
C ASN A 442 -16.53 -14.81 -18.03
N SER A 443 -16.46 -13.50 -17.76
CA SER A 443 -15.30 -12.86 -17.12
C SER A 443 -14.95 -13.43 -15.75
N LEU A 444 -15.94 -13.76 -14.89
CA LEU A 444 -15.68 -14.33 -13.58
C LEU A 444 -15.16 -15.77 -13.67
N LEU A 445 -15.76 -16.57 -14.55
CA LEU A 445 -15.28 -17.93 -14.82
C LEU A 445 -13.87 -17.92 -15.42
N LEU A 446 -13.57 -16.94 -16.29
CA LEU A 446 -12.21 -16.75 -16.84
C LEU A 446 -11.19 -16.46 -15.74
N ILE A 447 -11.48 -15.49 -14.84
CA ILE A 447 -10.59 -15.17 -13.72
C ILE A 447 -10.32 -16.43 -12.89
N PHE A 448 -11.37 -17.16 -12.52
CA PHE A 448 -11.24 -18.35 -11.70
C PHE A 448 -10.49 -19.48 -12.43
N SER A 449 -10.87 -19.78 -13.68
CA SER A 449 -10.28 -20.88 -14.46
C SER A 449 -8.82 -20.65 -14.77
N ILE A 450 -8.46 -19.44 -15.27
CA ILE A 450 -7.05 -19.12 -15.60
C ILE A 450 -6.20 -19.11 -14.33
N THR A 451 -6.72 -18.58 -13.22
CA THR A 451 -5.99 -18.59 -11.96
C THR A 451 -5.77 -20.01 -11.44
N LEU A 452 -6.81 -20.84 -11.43
CA LEU A 452 -6.74 -22.22 -10.91
C LEU A 452 -5.84 -23.09 -11.81
N VAL A 453 -6.11 -23.10 -13.12
CA VAL A 453 -5.33 -23.90 -14.08
C VAL A 453 -3.88 -23.42 -14.15
N GLY A 454 -3.67 -22.09 -14.14
CA GLY A 454 -2.33 -21.51 -14.12
C GLY A 454 -1.53 -21.93 -12.90
N ILE A 455 -2.12 -21.89 -11.70
CA ILE A 455 -1.46 -22.36 -10.47
C ILE A 455 -1.12 -23.86 -10.58
N ILE A 456 -2.07 -24.68 -10.99
CA ILE A 456 -1.85 -26.15 -11.09
C ILE A 456 -0.73 -26.45 -12.08
N VAL A 457 -0.80 -25.91 -13.27
CA VAL A 457 0.21 -26.17 -14.31
C VAL A 457 1.58 -25.65 -13.87
N TYR A 458 1.65 -24.46 -13.29
CA TYR A 458 2.90 -23.91 -12.80
C TYR A 458 3.53 -24.75 -11.66
N LEU A 459 2.72 -25.23 -10.72
CA LEU A 459 3.21 -26.14 -9.68
C LEU A 459 3.69 -27.47 -10.24
N LEU A 460 3.01 -28.02 -11.26
CA LEU A 460 3.47 -29.23 -11.98
C LEU A 460 4.78 -28.97 -12.74
N GLU A 461 4.92 -27.82 -13.39
CA GLU A 461 6.14 -27.40 -14.07
C GLU A 461 7.32 -27.31 -13.10
N LEU A 462 7.15 -26.63 -11.95
CA LEU A 462 8.19 -26.58 -10.91
C LEU A 462 8.58 -27.97 -10.38
N LYS A 463 7.60 -28.88 -10.26
CA LYS A 463 7.86 -30.26 -9.84
C LYS A 463 8.63 -31.04 -10.90
N LEU A 464 8.27 -30.90 -12.16
CA LEU A 464 9.01 -31.55 -13.30
C LEU A 464 10.44 -31.02 -13.40
N LEU A 465 10.63 -29.71 -13.15
CA LEU A 465 11.95 -29.07 -13.14
C LEU A 465 12.73 -29.31 -11.83
N LYS A 466 12.20 -30.16 -10.93
CA LYS A 466 12.81 -30.54 -9.65
C LYS A 466 13.27 -29.30 -8.86
N ASN A 467 12.33 -28.36 -8.64
CA ASN A 467 12.62 -27.15 -7.88
C ASN A 467 12.75 -27.48 -6.39
N PRO A 468 13.92 -27.26 -5.75
CA PRO A 468 14.15 -27.65 -4.36
C PRO A 468 13.32 -26.85 -3.36
N LEU A 469 12.90 -25.62 -3.70
CA LEU A 469 12.05 -24.79 -2.84
C LEU A 469 10.62 -25.34 -2.78
N LEU A 470 10.09 -25.84 -3.91
CA LEU A 470 8.79 -26.49 -3.95
C LEU A 470 8.79 -27.78 -3.12
N ASP A 471 9.83 -28.62 -3.31
CA ASP A 471 9.95 -29.89 -2.57
C ASP A 471 10.00 -29.63 -1.06
N HIS A 472 10.77 -28.65 -0.62
CA HIS A 472 10.83 -28.25 0.78
C HIS A 472 9.47 -27.77 1.35
N ILE A 473 8.72 -26.97 0.58
CA ILE A 473 7.37 -26.52 0.97
C ILE A 473 6.41 -27.71 1.08
N LEU A 474 6.43 -28.61 0.11
CA LEU A 474 5.57 -29.80 0.11
C LEU A 474 5.87 -30.72 1.30
N ASP A 475 7.15 -30.88 1.66
CA ASP A 475 7.54 -31.69 2.81
C ASP A 475 7.12 -31.05 4.14
N MET A 476 7.24 -29.74 4.28
CA MET A 476 6.72 -29.03 5.46
C MET A 476 5.20 -29.21 5.63
N VAL A 477 4.44 -29.12 4.52
CA VAL A 477 2.99 -29.34 4.53
C VAL A 477 2.65 -30.78 4.92
N LYS A 478 3.32 -31.78 4.33
CA LYS A 478 3.13 -33.21 4.67
C LYS A 478 3.43 -33.50 6.15
N HIS A 479 4.53 -32.93 6.68
CA HIS A 479 4.88 -33.11 8.10
C HIS A 479 3.85 -32.51 9.06
N LYS A 480 3.24 -31.36 8.69
CA LYS A 480 2.21 -30.72 9.48
C LYS A 480 0.90 -31.53 9.50
N PHE A 481 0.51 -32.09 8.35
CA PHE A 481 -0.68 -32.99 8.26
C PHE A 481 -0.49 -34.36 8.92
N ARG A 482 0.75 -34.81 9.13
CA ARG A 482 1.02 -36.07 9.86
C ARG A 482 1.06 -35.92 11.38
N ARG A 483 1.08 -34.67 11.89
CA ARG A 483 1.15 -34.35 13.31
C ARG A 483 -0.16 -33.79 13.89
N GLY A 484 -1.15 -33.48 13.09
CA GLY A 484 -2.52 -33.16 13.49
C GLY A 484 -3.45 -34.33 13.21
#